data_ca9856040cd4fc18a5fcf2b3e4ff19a8
#
_entry.id   ca9856040cd4fc18a5fcf2b3e4ff19a8
#
_cell.length_a   1.000
_cell.length_b   1.000
_cell.length_c   1.000
_cell.angle_alpha   90.00
_cell.angle_beta   90.00
_cell.angle_gamma   90.00
#
_symmetry.space_group_name_H-M   'P 1'
#
loop_
_entity.id
_entity.type
_entity.pdbx_description
1 polymer ?
#
loop_
_entity_poly.entity_id
_entity_poly.type
_entity_poly.pdbx_seq_one_letter_code
_entity_poly.pdbx_strand_id
1 'polypeptide(L)'
;MLIKNAFVFGEDKTFSKRNIAFSDGLFSDTDCNCSQEQSFDASGLYAIPGLVDIHFHGCMGHDFCDGTPEAIHHLATYEASVGVTSICPATMTVSEENLTQVMQSARTYNEAELPSEEAAFAGINMEGPFISESKKGAQASEHIRRCDSAFFEKLQHTSGGLIKLVDI
;
A
#
# COMPACT_ATOMS: atom_id res chain seq x y z
N MET A 1 7.96 -19.64 -11.27
CA MET A 1 8.70 -19.90 -10.00
C MET A 1 7.98 -20.94 -9.17
N LEU A 2 8.71 -21.81 -8.44
CA LEU A 2 8.14 -22.82 -7.56
C LEU A 2 8.72 -22.69 -6.16
N ILE A 3 7.88 -22.46 -5.16
CA ILE A 3 8.24 -22.50 -3.73
C ILE A 3 7.89 -23.91 -3.21
N LYS A 4 8.89 -24.60 -2.69
CA LYS A 4 8.74 -26.00 -2.23
C LYS A 4 8.69 -26.09 -0.72
N ASN A 5 7.94 -27.05 -0.21
CA ASN A 5 7.98 -27.48 1.19
C ASN A 5 7.54 -26.44 2.23
N ALA A 6 6.88 -25.34 1.84
CA ALA A 6 6.41 -24.32 2.79
C ALA A 6 5.23 -24.84 3.64
N PHE A 7 5.09 -24.33 4.87
CA PHE A 7 3.84 -24.39 5.61
C PHE A 7 2.94 -23.27 5.12
N VAL A 8 2.00 -23.59 4.24
CA VAL A 8 1.12 -22.62 3.57
C VAL A 8 -0.16 -22.43 4.35
N PHE A 9 -0.52 -21.17 4.64
CA PHE A 9 -1.81 -20.82 5.22
C PHE A 9 -2.93 -21.03 4.20
N GLY A 10 -3.93 -21.86 4.55
CA GLY A 10 -5.03 -22.21 3.68
C GLY A 10 -6.33 -21.46 3.99
N GLU A 11 -7.31 -21.61 3.11
CA GLU A 11 -8.66 -21.05 3.29
C GLU A 11 -9.37 -21.61 4.55
N ASP A 12 -9.01 -22.82 4.96
CA ASP A 12 -9.47 -23.46 6.19
C ASP A 12 -8.83 -22.86 7.47
N LYS A 13 -8.03 -21.80 7.30
CA LYS A 13 -7.30 -21.09 8.38
C LYS A 13 -6.29 -21.99 9.10
N THR A 14 -5.80 -23.04 8.45
CA THR A 14 -4.75 -23.91 8.97
C THR A 14 -3.49 -23.84 8.11
N PHE A 15 -2.36 -24.25 8.68
CA PHE A 15 -1.13 -24.41 7.95
C PHE A 15 -0.96 -25.85 7.51
N SER A 16 -0.66 -26.07 6.25
CA SER A 16 -0.33 -27.39 5.72
C SER A 16 0.91 -27.32 4.82
N LYS A 17 1.73 -28.38 4.86
CA LYS A 17 2.93 -28.44 4.03
C LYS A 17 2.55 -28.62 2.57
N ARG A 18 2.85 -27.59 1.74
CA ARG A 18 2.52 -27.57 0.31
C ARG A 18 3.60 -26.86 -0.50
N ASN A 19 3.54 -27.08 -1.80
CA ASN A 19 4.26 -26.25 -2.76
C ASN A 19 3.36 -25.13 -3.26
N ILE A 20 3.97 -24.01 -3.68
CA ILE A 20 3.28 -22.89 -4.32
C ILE A 20 3.98 -22.65 -5.65
N ALA A 21 3.24 -22.67 -6.74
CA ALA A 21 3.74 -22.33 -8.06
C ALA A 21 3.06 -21.06 -8.56
N PHE A 22 3.84 -20.21 -9.24
CA PHE A 22 3.28 -19.04 -9.91
C PHE A 22 4.08 -18.69 -11.18
N SER A 23 3.35 -18.17 -12.15
CA SER A 23 3.84 -17.68 -13.43
C SER A 23 3.04 -16.44 -13.81
N ASP A 24 3.72 -15.45 -14.38
CA ASP A 24 3.09 -14.22 -14.89
C ASP A 24 2.21 -13.51 -13.84
N GLY A 25 2.64 -13.50 -12.57
CA GLY A 25 1.94 -12.87 -11.48
C GLY A 25 0.70 -13.63 -10.96
N LEU A 26 0.43 -14.84 -11.48
CA LEU A 26 -0.71 -15.67 -11.08
C LEU A 26 -0.25 -16.99 -10.45
N PHE A 27 -1.05 -17.51 -9.52
CA PHE A 27 -0.86 -18.87 -9.03
C PHE A 27 -1.11 -19.86 -10.17
N SER A 28 -0.27 -20.89 -10.25
CA SER A 28 -0.38 -21.96 -11.23
C SER A 28 -0.36 -23.32 -10.55
N ASP A 29 -0.71 -24.37 -11.31
CA ASP A 29 -0.61 -25.74 -10.82
C ASP A 29 0.84 -26.11 -10.50
N THR A 30 1.02 -26.84 -9.42
CA THR A 30 2.37 -27.27 -8.94
C THR A 30 3.03 -28.31 -9.85
N ASP A 31 2.31 -28.85 -10.82
CA ASP A 31 2.81 -29.81 -11.81
C ASP A 31 3.49 -29.12 -13.02
N CYS A 32 3.66 -27.80 -12.98
CA CYS A 32 4.39 -27.11 -14.02
C CYS A 32 5.87 -27.61 -14.04
N ASN A 33 6.40 -27.89 -15.23
CA ASN A 33 7.81 -28.23 -15.47
C ASN A 33 8.71 -27.00 -15.25
N CYS A 34 8.69 -26.45 -14.03
CA CYS A 34 9.59 -25.37 -13.66
C CYS A 34 11.00 -25.92 -13.59
N SER A 35 11.96 -25.28 -14.26
CA SER A 35 13.37 -25.63 -14.14
C SER A 35 13.83 -25.51 -12.67
N GLN A 36 14.84 -26.30 -12.27
CA GLN A 36 15.37 -26.23 -10.89
C GLN A 36 15.89 -24.83 -10.54
N GLU A 37 16.34 -24.06 -11.52
CA GLU A 37 16.85 -22.69 -11.36
C GLU A 37 15.75 -21.68 -10.93
N GLN A 38 14.49 -22.04 -11.11
CA GLN A 38 13.35 -21.21 -10.70
C GLN A 38 12.61 -21.76 -9.47
N SER A 39 13.30 -22.52 -8.63
CA SER A 39 12.69 -23.07 -7.42
C SER A 39 13.42 -22.63 -6.15
N PHE A 40 12.62 -22.35 -5.11
CA PHE A 40 13.08 -22.02 -3.76
C PHE A 40 12.59 -23.07 -2.77
N ASP A 41 13.50 -23.64 -1.97
CA ASP A 41 13.14 -24.56 -0.89
C ASP A 41 12.81 -23.78 0.39
N ALA A 42 11.55 -23.76 0.75
CA ALA A 42 11.00 -23.10 1.92
C ALA A 42 10.79 -24.09 3.11
N SER A 43 11.57 -25.16 3.19
CA SER A 43 11.47 -26.09 4.32
C SER A 43 11.64 -25.40 5.66
N GLY A 44 10.65 -25.53 6.54
CA GLY A 44 10.63 -24.89 7.85
C GLY A 44 10.12 -23.44 7.86
N LEU A 45 9.79 -22.88 6.69
CA LEU A 45 9.22 -21.53 6.57
C LEU A 45 7.69 -21.58 6.44
N TYR A 46 7.07 -20.50 6.86
CA TYR A 46 5.63 -20.28 6.71
C TYR A 46 5.36 -19.35 5.54
N ALA A 47 4.37 -19.70 4.74
CA ALA A 47 3.87 -18.85 3.65
C ALA A 47 2.47 -18.37 4.00
N ILE A 48 2.31 -17.07 4.05
CA ILE A 48 1.04 -16.36 4.30
C ILE A 48 0.75 -15.43 3.12
N PRO A 49 -0.50 -15.00 2.90
CA PRO A 49 -0.78 -13.86 2.04
C PRO A 49 0.04 -12.65 2.47
N GLY A 50 0.46 -11.84 1.52
CA GLY A 50 1.13 -10.58 1.82
C GLY A 50 0.26 -9.69 2.70
N LEU A 51 0.89 -8.97 3.61
CA LEU A 51 0.19 -8.03 4.48
C LEU A 51 -0.27 -6.81 3.68
N VAL A 52 -1.34 -6.17 4.15
CA VAL A 52 -1.86 -4.93 3.55
C VAL A 52 -1.89 -3.87 4.64
N ASP A 53 -1.19 -2.77 4.42
CA ASP A 53 -1.25 -1.61 5.30
C ASP A 53 -2.13 -0.53 4.69
N ILE A 54 -3.20 -0.18 5.38
CA ILE A 54 -4.20 0.80 4.92
C ILE A 54 -4.17 2.11 5.70
N HIS A 55 -3.27 2.25 6.69
CA HIS A 55 -3.17 3.47 7.47
C HIS A 55 -1.80 3.60 8.12
N PHE A 56 -0.90 4.31 7.48
CA PHE A 56 0.38 4.77 8.01
C PHE A 56 0.76 6.07 7.32
N HIS A 57 1.54 6.93 7.97
CA HIS A 57 1.88 8.25 7.45
C HIS A 57 3.26 8.29 6.81
N GLY A 58 4.20 7.58 7.41
CA GLY A 58 5.58 7.63 6.96
C GLY A 58 6.48 6.61 7.65
N CYS A 59 7.67 6.44 7.08
CA CYS A 59 8.75 5.62 7.64
C CYS A 59 10.10 6.08 7.11
N MET A 60 11.18 5.65 7.76
CA MET A 60 12.56 5.89 7.30
C MET A 60 12.91 7.36 7.01
N GLY A 61 12.24 8.31 7.68
CA GLY A 61 12.47 9.75 7.51
C GLY A 61 11.71 10.38 6.34
N HIS A 62 10.80 9.64 5.71
CA HIS A 62 9.88 10.12 4.68
C HIS A 62 8.45 10.07 5.17
N ASP A 63 7.62 11.01 4.73
CA ASP A 63 6.20 11.10 5.02
C ASP A 63 5.41 11.15 3.72
N PHE A 64 4.21 10.57 3.70
CA PHE A 64 3.36 10.63 2.51
C PHE A 64 2.98 12.08 2.17
N CYS A 65 2.86 12.94 3.19
CA CYS A 65 2.63 14.37 3.03
C CYS A 65 3.87 15.18 2.59
N ASP A 66 5.05 14.57 2.39
CA ASP A 66 6.16 15.22 1.68
C ASP A 66 5.76 15.58 0.24
N GLY A 67 4.74 14.90 -0.30
CA GLY A 67 4.12 15.22 -1.58
C GLY A 67 5.07 15.03 -2.75
N THR A 68 5.89 14.00 -2.73
CA THR A 68 6.81 13.65 -3.81
C THR A 68 6.70 12.16 -4.19
N PRO A 69 6.84 11.79 -5.47
CA PRO A 69 6.87 10.38 -5.87
C PRO A 69 7.99 9.60 -5.19
N GLU A 70 9.10 10.26 -4.89
CA GLU A 70 10.28 9.69 -4.26
C GLU A 70 10.01 9.27 -2.81
N ALA A 71 9.23 10.07 -2.05
CA ALA A 71 8.78 9.68 -0.72
C ALA A 71 7.94 8.40 -0.79
N ILE A 72 6.99 8.31 -1.73
CA ILE A 72 6.15 7.12 -1.90
C ILE A 72 7.00 5.89 -2.26
N HIS A 73 8.01 6.05 -3.12
CA HIS A 73 8.96 4.99 -3.43
C HIS A 73 9.67 4.44 -2.17
N HIS A 74 10.17 5.33 -1.30
CA HIS A 74 10.81 4.92 -0.05
C HIS A 74 9.85 4.19 0.88
N LEU A 75 8.61 4.69 1.01
CA LEU A 75 7.56 4.05 1.80
C LEU A 75 7.26 2.64 1.27
N ALA A 76 7.01 2.50 -0.03
CA ALA A 76 6.67 1.23 -0.67
C ALA A 76 7.80 0.19 -0.57
N THR A 77 9.05 0.64 -0.73
CA THR A 77 10.23 -0.21 -0.59
C THR A 77 10.39 -0.72 0.85
N TYR A 78 10.24 0.17 1.83
CA TYR A 78 10.34 -0.23 3.24
C TYR A 78 9.23 -1.22 3.62
N GLU A 79 7.99 -0.91 3.27
CA GLU A 79 6.83 -1.76 3.57
C GLU A 79 6.98 -3.16 2.94
N ALA A 80 7.46 -3.26 1.70
CA ALA A 80 7.79 -4.53 1.07
C ALA A 80 8.85 -5.32 1.87
N SER A 81 9.86 -4.63 2.40
CA SER A 81 10.95 -5.26 3.16
C SER A 81 10.49 -5.90 4.48
N VAL A 82 9.35 -5.48 5.02
CA VAL A 82 8.75 -6.02 6.25
C VAL A 82 7.55 -6.93 5.99
N GLY A 83 7.28 -7.27 4.73
CA GLY A 83 6.26 -8.24 4.34
C GLY A 83 4.88 -7.64 4.01
N VAL A 84 4.77 -6.33 3.96
CA VAL A 84 3.59 -5.63 3.44
C VAL A 84 3.69 -5.59 1.91
N THR A 85 2.73 -6.17 1.22
CA THR A 85 2.74 -6.28 -0.26
C THR A 85 1.81 -5.28 -0.93
N SER A 86 0.96 -4.60 -0.17
CA SER A 86 0.07 -3.55 -0.68
C SER A 86 -0.09 -2.44 0.35
N ILE A 87 -0.02 -1.20 -0.09
CA ILE A 87 -0.09 -0.01 0.76
C ILE A 87 -1.19 0.94 0.34
N CYS A 88 -1.79 1.58 1.34
CA CYS A 88 -2.70 2.70 1.18
C CYS A 88 -2.31 3.78 2.22
N PRO A 89 -1.22 4.54 1.97
CA PRO A 89 -0.72 5.50 2.94
C PRO A 89 -1.73 6.59 3.24
N ALA A 90 -1.70 7.08 4.48
CA ALA A 90 -2.61 8.09 4.98
C ALA A 90 -2.03 9.51 4.87
N THR A 91 -2.87 10.46 4.44
CA THR A 91 -2.52 11.88 4.56
C THR A 91 -2.66 12.35 6.01
N MET A 92 -2.07 13.49 6.31
CA MET A 92 -2.40 14.28 7.49
C MET A 92 -3.41 15.39 7.12
N THR A 93 -4.03 16.00 8.13
CA THR A 93 -4.80 17.23 7.98
C THR A 93 -3.84 18.39 7.77
N VAL A 94 -3.55 18.69 6.51
CA VAL A 94 -2.62 19.74 6.07
C VAL A 94 -3.32 20.74 5.15
N SER A 95 -2.60 21.75 4.67
CA SER A 95 -3.15 22.77 3.79
C SER A 95 -3.71 22.17 2.47
N GLU A 96 -4.66 22.86 1.86
CA GLU A 96 -5.20 22.48 0.55
C GLU A 96 -4.12 22.37 -0.53
N GLU A 97 -3.14 23.28 -0.48
CA GLU A 97 -1.99 23.27 -1.39
C GLU A 97 -1.17 21.99 -1.24
N ASN A 98 -0.85 21.62 0.00
CA ASN A 98 -0.08 20.41 0.28
C ASN A 98 -0.89 19.15 -0.11
N LEU A 99 -2.18 19.05 0.26
CA LEU A 99 -3.03 17.92 -0.17
C LEU A 99 -3.08 17.80 -1.71
N THR A 100 -3.18 18.94 -2.41
CA THR A 100 -3.19 18.94 -3.87
C THR A 100 -1.87 18.38 -4.43
N GLN A 101 -0.75 18.78 -3.85
CA GLN A 101 0.58 18.28 -4.24
C GLN A 101 0.70 16.77 -3.95
N VAL A 102 0.26 16.30 -2.78
CA VAL A 102 0.24 14.86 -2.43
C VAL A 102 -0.55 14.07 -3.46
N MET A 103 -1.75 14.54 -3.83
CA MET A 103 -2.61 13.87 -4.83
C MET A 103 -1.95 13.80 -6.20
N GLN A 104 -1.27 14.87 -6.64
CA GLN A 104 -0.54 14.90 -7.91
C GLN A 104 0.65 13.94 -7.90
N SER A 105 1.39 13.92 -6.81
CA SER A 105 2.56 13.04 -6.65
C SER A 105 2.18 11.58 -6.63
N ALA A 106 1.09 11.25 -5.91
CA ALA A 106 0.55 9.89 -5.88
C ALA A 106 0.10 9.42 -7.28
N ARG A 107 -0.55 10.30 -8.03
CA ARG A 107 -0.91 10.02 -9.42
C ARG A 107 0.32 9.78 -10.29
N THR A 108 1.31 10.66 -10.22
CA THR A 108 2.56 10.52 -10.98
C THR A 108 3.28 9.22 -10.65
N TYR A 109 3.37 8.87 -9.36
CA TYR A 109 3.94 7.61 -8.92
C TYR A 109 3.17 6.40 -9.48
N ASN A 110 1.84 6.41 -9.38
CA ASN A 110 1.00 5.30 -9.83
C ASN A 110 1.00 5.10 -11.36
N GLU A 111 1.26 6.16 -12.13
CA GLU A 111 1.35 6.11 -13.60
C GLU A 111 2.74 5.67 -14.08
N ALA A 112 3.75 5.60 -13.21
CA ALA A 112 5.10 5.16 -13.54
C ALA A 112 5.20 3.62 -13.59
N GLU A 113 6.21 3.10 -14.29
CA GLU A 113 6.61 1.69 -14.15
C GLU A 113 7.28 1.51 -12.78
N LEU A 114 6.61 0.75 -11.91
CA LEU A 114 7.11 0.52 -10.56
C LEU A 114 8.09 -0.65 -10.51
N PRO A 115 9.15 -0.57 -9.72
CA PRO A 115 10.04 -1.69 -9.44
C PRO A 115 9.29 -2.88 -8.82
N SER A 116 9.72 -4.09 -9.16
CA SER A 116 9.11 -5.34 -8.63
C SER A 116 9.33 -5.56 -7.14
N GLU A 117 10.17 -4.76 -6.52
CA GLU A 117 10.62 -4.88 -5.13
C GLU A 117 9.84 -3.97 -4.17
N GLU A 118 8.84 -3.27 -4.69
CA GLU A 118 7.99 -2.37 -3.91
C GLU A 118 6.64 -3.01 -3.57
N ALA A 119 6.05 -2.57 -2.45
CA ALA A 119 4.66 -2.86 -2.16
C ALA A 119 3.74 -2.15 -3.17
N ALA A 120 2.73 -2.85 -3.66
CA ALA A 120 1.78 -2.28 -4.61
C ALA A 120 1.02 -1.10 -3.99
N PHE A 121 0.99 0.03 -4.68
CA PHE A 121 0.25 1.20 -4.25
C PHE A 121 -1.24 1.02 -4.56
N ALA A 122 -2.03 0.63 -3.55
CA ALA A 122 -3.45 0.32 -3.70
C ALA A 122 -4.33 1.59 -3.74
N GLY A 123 -3.83 2.70 -3.23
CA GLY A 123 -4.54 3.98 -3.21
C GLY A 123 -4.12 4.86 -2.05
N ILE A 124 -4.97 5.81 -1.69
CA ILE A 124 -4.75 6.81 -0.66
C ILE A 124 -5.82 6.66 0.41
N ASN A 125 -5.42 6.69 1.67
CA ASN A 125 -6.30 6.96 2.79
C ASN A 125 -6.24 8.46 3.11
N MET A 126 -7.34 9.17 2.92
CA MET A 126 -7.40 10.60 3.22
C MET A 126 -7.82 10.79 4.68
N GLU A 127 -6.86 10.93 5.59
CA GLU A 127 -7.13 11.27 6.98
C GLU A 127 -7.28 12.80 7.13
N GLY A 128 -8.50 13.20 7.43
CA GLY A 128 -8.88 14.61 7.37
C GLY A 128 -9.02 15.14 5.92
N PRO A 129 -9.30 16.42 5.76
CA PRO A 129 -9.51 17.44 6.79
C PRO A 129 -10.91 17.44 7.45
N PHE A 130 -11.76 16.47 7.16
CA PHE A 130 -13.18 16.44 7.59
C PHE A 130 -13.39 15.80 8.97
N ILE A 131 -12.40 15.95 9.84
CA ILE A 131 -12.39 15.36 11.19
C ILE A 131 -12.93 16.32 12.24
N SER A 132 -13.29 15.76 13.42
CA SER A 132 -13.77 16.54 14.54
C SER A 132 -12.64 17.26 15.28
N GLU A 133 -12.77 18.58 15.48
CA GLU A 133 -11.84 19.39 16.28
C GLU A 133 -11.60 18.79 17.67
N SER A 134 -12.64 18.28 18.31
CA SER A 134 -12.56 17.72 19.68
C SER A 134 -11.90 16.34 19.74
N LYS A 135 -11.69 15.68 18.62
CA LYS A 135 -11.13 14.33 18.53
C LYS A 135 -9.95 14.21 17.55
N LYS A 136 -9.45 15.33 17.09
CA LYS A 136 -8.41 15.43 16.06
C LYS A 136 -7.06 14.77 16.40
N GLY A 137 -6.78 14.49 17.66
CA GLY A 137 -5.48 13.98 18.08
C GLY A 137 -4.35 14.96 17.74
N ALA A 138 -3.35 14.49 17.01
CA ALA A 138 -2.20 15.27 16.57
C ALA A 138 -2.45 16.14 15.32
N GLN A 139 -3.62 16.03 14.70
CA GLN A 139 -3.92 16.75 13.47
C GLN A 139 -3.98 18.28 13.67
N ALA A 140 -3.61 19.03 12.64
CA ALA A 140 -3.51 20.49 12.68
C ALA A 140 -4.90 21.16 12.63
N SER A 141 -5.29 21.86 13.71
CA SER A 141 -6.61 22.47 13.86
C SER A 141 -6.93 23.47 12.76
N GLU A 142 -5.95 24.23 12.32
CA GLU A 142 -6.10 25.29 11.32
C GLU A 142 -6.48 24.79 9.93
N HIS A 143 -6.33 23.50 9.69
CA HIS A 143 -6.65 22.85 8.41
C HIS A 143 -7.92 22.00 8.47
N ILE A 144 -8.54 21.85 9.65
CA ILE A 144 -9.81 21.14 9.80
C ILE A 144 -10.91 21.91 9.06
N ARG A 145 -11.73 21.18 8.33
CA ARG A 145 -12.86 21.73 7.55
C ARG A 145 -14.12 20.91 7.79
N ARG A 146 -15.26 21.53 7.57
CA ARG A 146 -16.52 20.80 7.44
C ARG A 146 -16.49 19.94 6.19
N CYS A 147 -17.27 18.86 6.18
CA CYS A 147 -17.43 18.01 5.00
C CYS A 147 -17.85 18.88 3.79
N ASP A 148 -17.12 18.72 2.71
CA ASP A 148 -17.25 19.48 1.47
C ASP A 148 -17.03 18.53 0.30
N SER A 149 -18.11 18.12 -0.37
CA SER A 149 -18.06 17.19 -1.49
C SER A 149 -17.32 17.77 -2.69
N ALA A 150 -17.44 19.06 -2.95
CA ALA A 150 -16.76 19.69 -4.08
C ALA A 150 -15.24 19.71 -3.87
N PHE A 151 -14.79 19.94 -2.63
CA PHE A 151 -13.38 19.84 -2.27
C PHE A 151 -12.87 18.40 -2.39
N PHE A 152 -13.64 17.42 -1.91
CA PHE A 152 -13.28 16.01 -2.07
C PHE A 152 -13.20 15.61 -3.54
N GLU A 153 -14.18 15.96 -4.36
CA GLU A 153 -14.20 15.67 -5.79
C GLU A 153 -13.00 16.27 -6.51
N LYS A 154 -12.59 17.49 -6.15
CA LYS A 154 -11.37 18.13 -6.67
C LYS A 154 -10.14 17.28 -6.38
N LEU A 155 -9.95 16.83 -5.12
CA LEU A 155 -8.81 16.01 -4.73
C LEU A 155 -8.86 14.62 -5.40
N GLN A 156 -10.04 14.00 -5.45
CA GLN A 156 -10.23 12.71 -6.12
C GLN A 156 -9.89 12.78 -7.61
N HIS A 157 -10.31 13.87 -8.28
CA HIS A 157 -9.94 14.09 -9.68
C HIS A 157 -8.43 14.32 -9.86
N THR A 158 -7.83 15.12 -8.97
CA THR A 158 -6.39 15.42 -9.00
C THR A 158 -5.55 14.15 -8.83
N SER A 159 -5.96 13.26 -7.93
CA SER A 159 -5.29 11.97 -7.70
C SER A 159 -5.52 10.95 -8.83
N GLY A 160 -6.39 11.21 -9.80
CA GLY A 160 -6.78 10.21 -10.79
C GLY A 160 -7.68 9.09 -10.24
N GLY A 161 -8.43 9.35 -9.16
CA GLY A 161 -9.33 8.36 -8.55
C GLY A 161 -8.67 7.47 -7.50
N LEU A 162 -7.52 7.87 -6.98
CA LEU A 162 -6.72 7.04 -6.06
C LEU A 162 -7.16 7.12 -4.59
N ILE A 163 -8.01 8.07 -4.19
CA ILE A 163 -8.54 8.09 -2.82
C ILE A 163 -9.52 6.91 -2.66
N LYS A 164 -9.18 5.96 -1.77
CA LYS A 164 -9.96 4.75 -1.51
C LYS A 164 -10.62 4.74 -0.13
N LEU A 165 -10.02 5.43 0.82
CA LEU A 165 -10.50 5.57 2.19
C LEU A 165 -10.55 7.05 2.56
N VAL A 166 -11.48 7.41 3.43
CA VAL A 166 -11.60 8.76 4.01
C VAL A 166 -11.93 8.60 5.48
N ASP A 167 -11.08 9.10 6.34
CA ASP A 167 -11.32 9.16 7.78
C ASP A 167 -12.01 10.49 8.12
N ILE A 168 -13.15 10.40 8.85
CA ILE A 168 -14.01 11.53 9.21
C ILE A 168 -14.35 11.55 10.70
#